data_024ea81da055eaaa2b903b11ae3abeb1
#
_entry.id   024ea81da055eaaa2b903b11ae3abeb1
#
_cell.length_a   1.000
_cell.length_b   1.000
_cell.length_c   1.000
_cell.angle_alpha   90.00
_cell.angle_beta   90.00
_cell.angle_gamma   90.00
#
_symmetry.space_group_name_H-M   'P 1'
#
loop_
_entity.id
_entity.type
_entity.pdbx_description
1 polymer ?
#
loop_
_entity_poly.entity_id
_entity_poly.type
_entity_poly.pdbx_seq_one_letter_code
_entity_poly.pdbx_strand_id
1 'polypeptide(L)'
;MNYALVTGGGGGLGFELVKEHLKAGFTVFALEINVSDQLKNLQENAPERLFIEPCDIGSTESVEKAMEDVKAHTDHLDRLFNNAGIHRFEDWVELDQTDLDFVPHMYNVNAVGPLRVVKAALPLLKPGAVIVNTSSEAASLTDQTATINYAYAMSKAGMNMGARIMDNWLRPRGVRTIMIHPGRMRTAMKGAHSNIDPWETSGAQMTLLDRLEDIPPDMLFMDYKGVPLNW
;
A
#
# COMPACT_ATOMS: atom_id res chain seq x y z
N MET A 1 -7.80 12.50 -17.69
CA MET A 1 -7.15 11.16 -17.68
C MET A 1 -6.88 10.85 -16.23
N ASN A 2 -7.14 9.63 -15.77
CA ASN A 2 -6.98 9.28 -14.36
C ASN A 2 -5.64 8.57 -14.15
N TYR A 3 -4.95 8.88 -13.07
CA TYR A 3 -3.62 8.35 -12.76
C TYR A 3 -3.60 7.64 -11.40
N ALA A 4 -3.02 6.45 -11.38
CA ALA A 4 -2.79 5.69 -10.16
C ALA A 4 -1.31 5.37 -9.98
N LEU A 5 -0.82 5.44 -8.75
CA LEU A 5 0.51 5.00 -8.37
C LEU A 5 0.36 3.80 -7.42
N VAL A 6 1.06 2.70 -7.70
CA VAL A 6 1.04 1.48 -6.88
C VAL A 6 2.46 1.08 -6.52
N THR A 7 2.80 1.05 -5.25
CA THR A 7 4.09 0.50 -4.79
C THR A 7 3.97 -1.03 -4.61
N GLY A 8 5.02 -1.77 -5.00
CA GLY A 8 5.00 -3.24 -4.97
C GLY A 8 4.06 -3.84 -6.01
N GLY A 9 4.04 -3.26 -7.22
CA GLY A 9 3.19 -3.67 -8.34
C GLY A 9 3.58 -4.99 -9.01
N GLY A 10 4.72 -5.57 -8.64
CA GLY A 10 5.29 -6.76 -9.29
C GLY A 10 4.65 -8.09 -8.91
N GLY A 11 3.78 -8.14 -7.89
CA GLY A 11 3.16 -9.39 -7.46
C GLY A 11 2.01 -9.21 -6.47
N GLY A 12 1.35 -10.32 -6.14
CA GLY A 12 0.29 -10.37 -5.14
C GLY A 12 -0.80 -9.31 -5.37
N LEU A 13 -1.19 -8.63 -4.30
CA LEU A 13 -2.23 -7.59 -4.35
C LEU A 13 -1.82 -6.42 -5.26
N GLY A 14 -0.55 -5.98 -5.20
CA GLY A 14 -0.09 -4.85 -6.01
C GLY A 14 -0.25 -5.09 -7.50
N PHE A 15 0.08 -6.28 -7.98
CA PHE A 15 -0.10 -6.67 -9.38
C PHE A 15 -1.58 -6.65 -9.80
N GLU A 16 -2.46 -7.18 -8.94
CA GLU A 16 -3.90 -7.14 -9.23
C GLU A 16 -4.47 -5.72 -9.20
N LEU A 17 -3.99 -4.85 -8.28
CA LEU A 17 -4.35 -3.43 -8.28
C LEU A 17 -3.92 -2.73 -9.57
N VAL A 18 -2.71 -3.00 -10.08
CA VAL A 18 -2.26 -2.47 -11.39
C VAL A 18 -3.21 -2.91 -12.49
N LYS A 19 -3.56 -4.20 -12.57
CA LYS A 19 -4.48 -4.74 -13.58
C LYS A 19 -5.86 -4.09 -13.52
N GLU A 20 -6.45 -4.00 -12.33
CA GLU A 20 -7.79 -3.42 -12.18
C GLU A 20 -7.82 -1.93 -12.57
N HIS A 21 -6.78 -1.16 -12.22
CA HIS A 21 -6.70 0.24 -12.63
C HIS A 21 -6.53 0.38 -14.16
N LEU A 22 -5.71 -0.44 -14.79
CA LEU A 22 -5.59 -0.46 -16.26
C LEU A 22 -6.92 -0.80 -16.94
N LYS A 23 -7.68 -1.79 -16.42
CA LYS A 23 -9.03 -2.13 -16.91
C LYS A 23 -10.00 -0.96 -16.74
N ALA A 24 -9.92 -0.24 -15.64
CA ALA A 24 -10.74 0.95 -15.38
C ALA A 24 -10.31 2.20 -16.19
N GLY A 25 -9.31 2.07 -17.06
CA GLY A 25 -8.87 3.14 -17.96
C GLY A 25 -7.85 4.12 -17.37
N PHE A 26 -7.30 3.81 -16.20
CA PHE A 26 -6.22 4.61 -15.61
C PHE A 26 -4.90 4.44 -16.37
N THR A 27 -4.06 5.47 -16.29
CA THR A 27 -2.62 5.33 -16.47
C THR A 27 -2.01 4.99 -15.11
N VAL A 28 -1.14 3.98 -15.06
CA VAL A 28 -0.63 3.41 -13.81
C VAL A 28 0.88 3.53 -13.76
N PHE A 29 1.39 4.04 -12.64
CA PHE A 29 2.80 4.00 -12.27
C PHE A 29 3.00 2.88 -11.24
N ALA A 30 3.76 1.85 -11.62
CA ALA A 30 4.10 0.73 -10.74
C ALA A 30 5.52 0.92 -10.22
N LEU A 31 5.67 1.25 -8.95
CA LEU A 31 6.96 1.36 -8.28
C LEU A 31 7.35 -0.01 -7.72
N GLU A 32 8.49 -0.56 -8.17
CA GLU A 32 8.87 -1.93 -7.84
C GLU A 32 10.38 -2.09 -7.66
N ILE A 33 10.80 -2.75 -6.58
CA ILE A 33 12.22 -3.00 -6.33
C ILE A 33 12.80 -4.07 -7.27
N ASN A 34 12.01 -5.10 -7.58
CA ASN A 34 12.39 -6.20 -8.46
C ASN A 34 11.29 -6.43 -9.49
N VAL A 35 11.48 -5.90 -10.68
CA VAL A 35 10.48 -5.96 -11.75
C VAL A 35 10.26 -7.40 -12.21
N SER A 36 9.08 -7.96 -11.95
CA SER A 36 8.70 -9.31 -12.32
C SER A 36 8.38 -9.43 -13.81
N ASP A 37 8.55 -10.63 -14.37
CA ASP A 37 8.23 -10.88 -15.77
C ASP A 37 6.74 -10.69 -16.07
N GLN A 38 5.85 -11.04 -15.13
CA GLN A 38 4.41 -10.78 -15.28
C GLN A 38 4.08 -9.30 -15.41
N LEU A 39 4.80 -8.41 -14.68
CA LEU A 39 4.59 -6.96 -14.77
C LEU A 39 5.14 -6.41 -16.10
N LYS A 40 6.28 -6.91 -16.59
CA LYS A 40 6.81 -6.57 -17.92
C LYS A 40 5.86 -6.98 -19.04
N ASN A 41 5.35 -8.21 -19.00
CA ASN A 41 4.38 -8.71 -19.96
C ASN A 41 3.09 -7.88 -19.95
N LEU A 42 2.65 -7.42 -18.78
CA LEU A 42 1.50 -6.54 -18.66
C LEU A 42 1.79 -5.16 -19.29
N GLN A 43 2.99 -4.61 -19.13
CA GLN A 43 3.43 -3.37 -19.75
C GLN A 43 3.47 -3.47 -21.28
N GLU A 44 3.94 -4.58 -21.84
CA GLU A 44 3.94 -4.82 -23.29
C GLU A 44 2.53 -4.75 -23.89
N ASN A 45 1.50 -5.14 -23.12
CA ASN A 45 0.10 -5.05 -23.52
C ASN A 45 -0.55 -3.68 -23.28
N ALA A 46 0.11 -2.78 -22.53
CA ALA A 46 -0.37 -1.46 -22.21
C ALA A 46 0.77 -0.42 -22.17
N PRO A 47 1.61 -0.30 -23.22
CA PRO A 47 2.87 0.45 -23.17
C PRO A 47 2.70 1.94 -22.94
N GLU A 48 1.54 2.52 -23.30
CA GLU A 48 1.25 3.94 -23.12
C GLU A 48 0.55 4.24 -21.79
N ARG A 49 0.18 3.19 -21.02
CA ARG A 49 -0.62 3.33 -19.79
C ARG A 49 -0.04 2.64 -18.57
N LEU A 50 1.00 1.83 -18.71
CA LEU A 50 1.73 1.25 -17.59
C LEU A 50 3.19 1.67 -17.65
N PHE A 51 3.61 2.44 -16.65
CA PHE A 51 4.99 2.85 -16.43
C PHE A 51 5.54 2.11 -15.23
N ILE A 52 6.71 1.49 -15.38
CA ILE A 52 7.35 0.70 -14.33
C ILE A 52 8.61 1.44 -13.90
N GLU A 53 8.64 1.87 -12.63
CA GLU A 53 9.77 2.61 -12.08
C GLU A 53 10.49 1.78 -11.01
N PRO A 54 11.78 1.47 -11.21
CA PRO A 54 12.59 0.82 -10.18
C PRO A 54 12.63 1.67 -8.91
N CYS A 55 12.16 1.12 -7.79
CA CYS A 55 12.04 1.88 -6.56
C CYS A 55 12.14 0.98 -5.31
N ASP A 56 13.12 1.27 -4.45
CA ASP A 56 13.15 0.80 -3.07
C ASP A 56 12.52 1.86 -2.15
N ILE A 57 11.35 1.58 -1.63
CA ILE A 57 10.66 2.50 -0.70
C ILE A 57 11.37 2.64 0.66
N GLY A 58 12.32 1.74 0.96
CA GLY A 58 13.21 1.85 2.11
C GLY A 58 14.29 2.93 1.97
N SER A 59 14.50 3.46 0.75
CA SER A 59 15.49 4.50 0.42
C SER A 59 14.82 5.79 -0.04
N THR A 60 15.16 6.90 0.60
CA THR A 60 14.65 8.24 0.21
C THR A 60 15.12 8.61 -1.20
N GLU A 61 16.41 8.40 -1.52
CA GLU A 61 16.97 8.68 -2.82
C GLU A 61 16.30 7.90 -3.95
N SER A 62 16.02 6.59 -3.71
CA SER A 62 15.33 5.75 -4.68
C SER A 62 13.91 6.22 -4.96
N VAL A 63 13.18 6.61 -3.90
CA VAL A 63 11.82 7.15 -4.04
C VAL A 63 11.82 8.49 -4.78
N GLU A 64 12.72 9.40 -4.42
CA GLU A 64 12.80 10.72 -5.07
C GLU A 64 13.09 10.58 -6.56
N LYS A 65 14.02 9.69 -6.94
CA LYS A 65 14.34 9.39 -8.35
C LYS A 65 13.15 8.82 -9.11
N ALA A 66 12.49 7.80 -8.58
CA ALA A 66 11.30 7.22 -9.22
C ALA A 66 10.17 8.26 -9.38
N MET A 67 10.01 9.15 -8.40
CA MET A 67 8.99 10.19 -8.46
C MET A 67 9.34 11.35 -9.42
N GLU A 68 10.62 11.55 -9.80
CA GLU A 68 10.98 12.46 -10.89
C GLU A 68 10.42 11.95 -12.22
N ASP A 69 10.55 10.66 -12.51
CA ASP A 69 9.99 10.03 -13.70
C ASP A 69 8.46 10.11 -13.72
N VAL A 70 7.79 9.84 -12.60
CA VAL A 70 6.34 10.01 -12.48
C VAL A 70 5.90 11.46 -12.79
N LYS A 71 6.59 12.45 -12.22
CA LYS A 71 6.30 13.89 -12.45
C LYS A 71 6.52 14.35 -13.88
N ALA A 72 7.37 13.66 -14.64
CA ALA A 72 7.55 13.94 -16.05
C ALA A 72 6.34 13.54 -16.92
N HIS A 73 5.49 12.62 -16.42
CA HIS A 73 4.35 12.09 -17.15
C HIS A 73 3.01 12.69 -16.71
N THR A 74 2.91 13.23 -15.49
CA THR A 74 1.63 13.76 -14.97
C THR A 74 1.85 14.87 -13.95
N ASP A 75 0.86 15.76 -13.84
CA ASP A 75 0.79 16.85 -12.84
C ASP A 75 -0.15 16.51 -11.66
N HIS A 76 -0.81 15.34 -11.68
CA HIS A 76 -1.66 14.87 -10.60
C HIS A 76 -1.71 13.35 -10.47
N LEU A 77 -2.11 12.88 -9.29
CA LEU A 77 -2.47 11.50 -9.00
C LEU A 77 -3.87 11.48 -8.38
N ASP A 78 -4.75 10.63 -8.90
CA ASP A 78 -6.07 10.40 -8.32
C ASP A 78 -6.02 9.37 -7.20
N ARG A 79 -5.18 8.33 -7.36
CA ARG A 79 -5.04 7.23 -6.39
C ARG A 79 -3.56 6.90 -6.16
N LEU A 80 -3.17 6.80 -4.89
CA LEU A 80 -1.84 6.37 -4.49
C LEU A 80 -1.96 5.17 -3.54
N PHE A 81 -1.41 4.01 -3.93
CA PHE A 81 -1.41 2.80 -3.12
C PHE A 81 -0.02 2.54 -2.53
N ASN A 82 0.12 2.76 -1.24
CA ASN A 82 1.21 2.27 -0.44
C ASN A 82 0.96 0.78 -0.14
N ASN A 83 1.27 -0.08 -1.11
CA ASN A 83 1.03 -1.51 -1.02
C ASN A 83 2.31 -2.29 -0.73
N ALA A 84 3.47 -1.82 -1.18
CA ALA A 84 4.74 -2.48 -0.90
C ALA A 84 4.97 -2.66 0.60
N GLY A 85 5.49 -3.81 0.97
CA GLY A 85 5.85 -4.15 2.33
C GLY A 85 6.58 -5.47 2.40
N ILE A 86 7.25 -5.71 3.50
CA ILE A 86 7.98 -6.94 3.77
C ILE A 86 7.43 -7.63 5.01
N HIS A 87 7.56 -8.96 5.01
CA HIS A 87 7.25 -9.83 6.12
C HIS A 87 8.19 -11.03 6.06
N ARG A 88 8.69 -11.48 7.19
CA ARG A 88 9.64 -12.57 7.30
C ARG A 88 9.05 -13.66 8.19
N PHE A 89 9.03 -14.91 7.71
CA PHE A 89 8.44 -16.03 8.48
C PHE A 89 9.27 -16.39 9.71
N GLU A 90 10.57 -16.12 9.67
CA GLU A 90 11.51 -16.30 10.79
C GLU A 90 11.12 -15.44 12.00
N ASP A 91 10.29 -14.40 11.80
CA ASP A 91 9.78 -13.53 12.89
C ASP A 91 8.51 -14.09 13.55
N TRP A 92 7.99 -15.25 13.09
CA TRP A 92 6.83 -15.90 13.70
C TRP A 92 7.23 -16.71 14.93
N VAL A 93 7.93 -16.08 15.84
CA VAL A 93 8.49 -16.65 17.06
C VAL A 93 8.11 -15.79 18.25
N GLU A 94 8.23 -16.35 19.46
CA GLU A 94 8.02 -15.64 20.72
C GLU A 94 9.14 -14.63 20.98
N LEU A 95 8.94 -13.75 21.95
CA LEU A 95 9.84 -12.62 22.21
C LEU A 95 11.29 -13.03 22.46
N ASP A 96 11.52 -14.13 23.16
CA ASP A 96 12.85 -14.65 23.52
C ASP A 96 13.66 -15.15 22.30
N GLN A 97 12.99 -15.38 21.16
CA GLN A 97 13.60 -15.82 19.90
C GLN A 97 13.54 -14.73 18.81
N THR A 98 12.91 -13.59 19.09
CA THR A 98 12.73 -12.52 18.11
C THR A 98 14.07 -11.85 17.78
N ASP A 99 14.39 -11.75 16.48
CA ASP A 99 15.51 -10.96 15.97
C ASP A 99 15.17 -9.45 16.02
N LEU A 100 15.53 -8.81 17.13
CA LEU A 100 15.26 -7.39 17.34
C LEU A 100 16.10 -6.48 16.44
N ASP A 101 17.23 -6.94 15.90
CA ASP A 101 18.07 -6.16 14.99
C ASP A 101 17.45 -6.03 13.60
N PHE A 102 16.53 -6.93 13.23
CA PHE A 102 15.77 -6.82 11.98
C PHE A 102 14.56 -5.86 12.06
N VAL A 103 14.04 -5.59 13.26
CA VAL A 103 12.87 -4.71 13.47
C VAL A 103 13.03 -3.34 12.79
N PRO A 104 14.18 -2.63 12.93
CA PRO A 104 14.37 -1.35 12.26
C PRO A 104 14.26 -1.42 10.74
N HIS A 105 14.74 -2.50 10.11
CA HIS A 105 14.62 -2.68 8.66
C HIS A 105 13.16 -2.84 8.24
N MET A 106 12.40 -3.72 8.90
CA MET A 106 10.98 -3.92 8.59
C MET A 106 10.16 -2.65 8.85
N TYR A 107 10.45 -1.92 9.93
CA TYR A 107 9.81 -0.64 10.23
C TYR A 107 10.13 0.41 9.18
N ASN A 108 11.39 0.48 8.74
CA ASN A 108 11.84 1.40 7.69
C ASN A 108 11.07 1.20 6.37
N VAL A 109 10.84 -0.04 5.97
CA VAL A 109 10.09 -0.35 4.74
C VAL A 109 8.59 -0.14 4.95
N ASN A 110 8.00 -0.81 5.97
CA ASN A 110 6.55 -0.89 6.11
C ASN A 110 5.90 0.37 6.68
N ALA A 111 6.58 1.13 7.55
CA ALA A 111 6.03 2.32 8.19
C ALA A 111 6.58 3.63 7.59
N VAL A 112 7.89 3.73 7.43
CA VAL A 112 8.52 4.97 6.93
C VAL A 112 8.45 5.06 5.41
N GLY A 113 8.54 3.91 4.69
CA GLY A 113 8.44 3.86 3.23
C GLY A 113 7.18 4.55 2.68
N PRO A 114 5.97 4.23 3.16
CA PRO A 114 4.74 4.94 2.79
C PRO A 114 4.82 6.45 2.96
N LEU A 115 5.44 6.93 4.04
CA LEU A 115 5.62 8.36 4.29
C LEU A 115 6.57 9.01 3.28
N ARG A 116 7.66 8.30 2.88
CA ARG A 116 8.57 8.79 1.84
C ARG A 116 7.87 8.94 0.50
N VAL A 117 7.12 7.92 0.09
CA VAL A 117 6.37 7.93 -1.17
C VAL A 117 5.38 9.09 -1.19
N VAL A 118 4.56 9.24 -0.15
CA VAL A 118 3.59 10.34 -0.08
C VAL A 118 4.29 11.70 -0.06
N LYS A 119 5.38 11.86 0.72
CA LYS A 119 6.16 13.12 0.75
C LYS A 119 6.65 13.51 -0.64
N ALA A 120 7.18 12.57 -1.41
CA ALA A 120 7.67 12.82 -2.76
C ALA A 120 6.53 13.07 -3.77
N ALA A 121 5.34 12.49 -3.51
CA ALA A 121 4.14 12.66 -4.31
C ALA A 121 3.31 13.91 -3.98
N LEU A 122 3.60 14.65 -2.90
CA LEU A 122 2.81 15.81 -2.46
C LEU A 122 2.46 16.82 -3.58
N PRO A 123 3.36 17.17 -4.50
CA PRO A 123 3.03 18.11 -5.59
C PRO A 123 1.94 17.58 -6.54
N LEU A 124 1.77 16.25 -6.62
CA LEU A 124 0.82 15.57 -7.48
C LEU A 124 -0.53 15.29 -6.79
N LEU A 125 -0.61 15.37 -5.48
CA LEU A 125 -1.82 15.09 -4.70
C LEU A 125 -2.73 16.33 -4.69
N LYS A 126 -3.71 16.35 -5.60
CA LYS A 126 -4.71 17.42 -5.72
C LYS A 126 -5.96 17.09 -4.90
N PRO A 127 -6.85 18.07 -4.63
CA PRO A 127 -8.15 17.80 -4.03
C PRO A 127 -8.91 16.71 -4.80
N GLY A 128 -9.44 15.73 -4.07
CA GLY A 128 -10.06 14.52 -4.61
C GLY A 128 -9.14 13.30 -4.66
N ALA A 129 -7.83 13.47 -4.50
CA ALA A 129 -6.90 12.35 -4.45
C ALA A 129 -7.11 11.46 -3.22
N VAL A 130 -6.89 10.17 -3.39
CA VAL A 130 -7.01 9.17 -2.32
C VAL A 130 -5.70 8.41 -2.12
N ILE A 131 -5.24 8.36 -0.87
CA ILE A 131 -4.09 7.55 -0.46
C ILE A 131 -4.62 6.31 0.26
N VAL A 132 -4.28 5.14 -0.27
CA VAL A 132 -4.61 3.84 0.30
C VAL A 132 -3.35 3.20 0.86
N ASN A 133 -3.35 2.91 2.16
CA ASN A 133 -2.25 2.20 2.81
C ASN A 133 -2.68 0.75 3.06
N THR A 134 -1.96 -0.22 2.49
CA THR A 134 -2.20 -1.65 2.74
C THR A 134 -1.76 -1.99 4.17
N SER A 135 -2.73 -2.02 5.07
CA SER A 135 -2.56 -2.30 6.48
C SER A 135 -2.75 -3.80 6.80
N SER A 136 -2.99 -4.11 8.04
CA SER A 136 -3.22 -5.46 8.54
C SER A 136 -4.05 -5.41 9.81
N GLU A 137 -4.84 -6.45 10.08
CA GLU A 137 -5.45 -6.68 11.39
C GLU A 137 -4.40 -6.69 12.52
N ALA A 138 -3.15 -7.10 12.20
CA ALA A 138 -2.03 -7.06 13.14
C ALA A 138 -1.65 -5.65 13.63
N ALA A 139 -2.15 -4.59 12.98
CA ALA A 139 -1.93 -3.21 13.40
C ALA A 139 -2.85 -2.76 14.55
N SER A 140 -3.93 -3.49 14.85
CA SER A 140 -4.86 -3.15 15.92
C SER A 140 -4.23 -3.38 17.29
N LEU A 141 -4.17 -2.35 18.11
CA LEU A 141 -3.76 -2.46 19.52
C LEU A 141 -4.90 -3.00 20.38
N THR A 142 -6.14 -2.75 19.98
CA THR A 142 -7.34 -3.17 20.72
C THR A 142 -7.61 -4.67 20.58
N ASP A 143 -7.46 -5.20 19.37
CA ASP A 143 -7.84 -6.59 19.06
C ASP A 143 -6.63 -7.55 19.05
N GLN A 144 -5.42 -7.04 19.35
CA GLN A 144 -4.20 -7.84 19.29
C GLN A 144 -4.15 -8.88 20.42
N THR A 145 -4.08 -10.15 20.04
CA THR A 145 -3.96 -11.29 20.96
C THR A 145 -2.76 -12.19 20.64
N ALA A 146 -2.01 -11.87 19.57
CA ALA A 146 -0.86 -12.69 19.17
C ALA A 146 0.30 -12.55 20.16
N THR A 147 1.03 -13.64 20.37
CA THR A 147 2.24 -13.70 21.19
C THR A 147 3.53 -13.69 20.37
N ILE A 148 3.41 -13.56 19.05
CA ILE A 148 4.48 -13.68 18.05
C ILE A 148 4.42 -12.54 17.05
N ASN A 149 5.42 -12.44 16.15
CA ASN A 149 5.39 -11.53 14.98
C ASN A 149 5.50 -10.04 15.36
N TYR A 150 6.35 -9.71 16.32
CA TYR A 150 6.53 -8.36 16.86
C TYR A 150 6.92 -7.34 15.80
N ALA A 151 7.93 -7.65 14.96
CA ALA A 151 8.44 -6.72 13.95
C ALA A 151 7.35 -6.25 12.98
N TYR A 152 6.56 -7.19 12.45
CA TYR A 152 5.49 -6.89 11.50
C TYR A 152 4.35 -6.09 12.15
N ALA A 153 3.84 -6.56 13.30
CA ALA A 153 2.75 -5.90 14.01
C ALA A 153 3.13 -4.45 14.38
N MET A 154 4.31 -4.24 14.96
CA MET A 154 4.84 -2.91 15.29
C MET A 154 4.95 -2.03 14.04
N SER A 155 5.44 -2.58 12.91
CA SER A 155 5.58 -1.81 11.68
C SER A 155 4.23 -1.40 11.10
N LYS A 156 3.21 -2.26 11.15
CA LYS A 156 1.86 -1.96 10.67
C LYS A 156 1.10 -1.00 11.60
N ALA A 157 1.28 -1.12 12.92
CA ALA A 157 0.75 -0.13 13.88
C ALA A 157 1.41 1.25 13.67
N GLY A 158 2.75 1.27 13.47
CA GLY A 158 3.48 2.51 13.15
C GLY A 158 3.01 3.15 11.84
N MET A 159 2.76 2.35 10.80
CA MET A 159 2.19 2.82 9.54
C MET A 159 0.79 3.42 9.76
N ASN A 160 -0.09 2.76 10.52
CA ASN A 160 -1.43 3.28 10.83
C ASN A 160 -1.36 4.62 11.56
N MET A 161 -0.46 4.75 12.54
CA MET A 161 -0.24 6.04 13.23
C MET A 161 0.24 7.11 12.26
N GLY A 162 1.23 6.82 11.42
CA GLY A 162 1.72 7.75 10.39
C GLY A 162 0.62 8.16 9.40
N ALA A 163 -0.19 7.21 8.95
CA ALA A 163 -1.31 7.46 8.04
C ALA A 163 -2.42 8.30 8.69
N ARG A 164 -2.69 8.09 9.99
CA ARG A 164 -3.64 8.93 10.75
C ARG A 164 -3.18 10.38 10.87
N ILE A 165 -1.91 10.60 11.17
CA ILE A 165 -1.33 11.94 11.24
C ILE A 165 -1.35 12.60 9.86
N MET A 166 -1.02 11.85 8.82
CA MET A 166 -1.04 12.29 7.44
C MET A 166 -2.45 12.72 7.02
N ASP A 167 -3.47 11.95 7.36
CA ASP A 167 -4.87 12.29 7.08
C ASP A 167 -5.29 13.60 7.76
N ASN A 168 -4.93 13.82 9.02
CA ASN A 168 -5.20 15.06 9.72
C ASN A 168 -4.62 16.29 8.99
N TRP A 169 -3.46 16.13 8.35
CA TRP A 169 -2.77 17.18 7.61
C TRP A 169 -3.29 17.36 6.18
N LEU A 170 -3.63 16.28 5.49
CA LEU A 170 -4.02 16.28 4.08
C LEU A 170 -5.53 16.45 3.85
N ARG A 171 -6.37 15.97 4.77
CA ARG A 171 -7.83 16.06 4.65
C ARG A 171 -8.34 17.50 4.47
N PRO A 172 -7.85 18.53 5.20
CA PRO A 172 -8.24 19.91 4.95
C PRO A 172 -7.84 20.44 3.56
N ARG A 173 -6.95 19.71 2.87
CA ARG A 173 -6.50 19.98 1.49
C ARG A 173 -7.29 19.19 0.44
N GLY A 174 -8.34 18.47 0.86
CA GLY A 174 -9.18 17.67 -0.01
C GLY A 174 -8.57 16.30 -0.40
N VAL A 175 -7.50 15.84 0.25
CA VAL A 175 -6.88 14.53 0.03
C VAL A 175 -7.27 13.59 1.16
N ARG A 176 -7.84 12.43 0.84
CA ARG A 176 -8.26 11.43 1.82
C ARG A 176 -7.21 10.35 1.99
N THR A 177 -6.98 9.92 3.22
CA THR A 177 -6.07 8.81 3.54
C THR A 177 -6.86 7.71 4.23
N ILE A 178 -6.73 6.46 3.76
CA ILE A 178 -7.36 5.28 4.37
C ILE A 178 -6.34 4.15 4.56
N MET A 179 -6.63 3.27 5.53
CA MET A 179 -5.86 2.07 5.82
C MET A 179 -6.76 0.86 5.61
N ILE A 180 -6.36 -0.05 4.72
CA ILE A 180 -7.15 -1.24 4.38
C ILE A 180 -6.39 -2.50 4.77
N HIS A 181 -7.00 -3.31 5.65
CA HIS A 181 -6.58 -4.70 5.82
C HIS A 181 -7.08 -5.52 4.62
N PRO A 182 -6.16 -6.12 3.84
CA PRO A 182 -6.52 -6.77 2.58
C PRO A 182 -7.11 -8.18 2.75
N GLY A 183 -7.24 -8.65 4.00
CA GLY A 183 -7.57 -10.03 4.29
C GLY A 183 -6.33 -10.95 4.22
N ARG A 184 -6.54 -12.23 4.54
CA ARG A 184 -5.46 -13.25 4.53
C ARG A 184 -5.32 -13.85 3.14
N MET A 185 -4.53 -13.19 2.31
CA MET A 185 -4.40 -13.51 0.88
C MET A 185 -3.40 -14.62 0.59
N ARG A 186 -3.64 -15.35 -0.50
CA ARG A 186 -2.71 -16.34 -1.09
C ARG A 186 -1.63 -15.62 -1.90
N THR A 187 -0.59 -15.13 -1.22
CA THR A 187 0.56 -14.44 -1.83
C THR A 187 1.87 -15.08 -1.39
N ALA A 188 3.00 -14.56 -1.85
CA ALA A 188 4.32 -14.97 -1.36
C ALA A 188 4.48 -14.72 0.15
N MET A 189 3.76 -13.76 0.74
CA MET A 189 3.67 -13.50 2.17
C MET A 189 2.67 -14.44 2.88
N LYS A 190 2.61 -15.72 2.51
CA LYS A 190 1.60 -16.68 2.99
C LYS A 190 1.56 -16.78 4.51
N GLY A 191 0.39 -16.58 5.10
CA GLY A 191 0.07 -17.04 6.45
C GLY A 191 -0.58 -18.43 6.42
N ALA A 192 -0.61 -19.12 7.57
CA ALA A 192 -1.14 -20.49 7.70
C ALA A 192 -2.61 -20.67 7.27
N HIS A 193 -3.38 -19.60 7.13
CA HIS A 193 -4.82 -19.62 6.82
C HIS A 193 -5.19 -18.66 5.67
N SER A 194 -4.34 -18.57 4.64
CA SER A 194 -4.62 -17.76 3.44
C SER A 194 -5.77 -18.37 2.65
N ASN A 195 -6.90 -17.68 2.53
CA ASN A 195 -8.14 -18.17 1.93
C ASN A 195 -8.73 -17.25 0.84
N ILE A 196 -8.12 -16.09 0.61
CA ILE A 196 -8.60 -15.08 -0.33
C ILE A 196 -7.58 -14.95 -1.46
N ASP A 197 -8.03 -14.89 -2.70
CA ASP A 197 -7.14 -14.60 -3.81
C ASP A 197 -6.94 -13.08 -3.97
N PRO A 198 -5.73 -12.62 -4.34
CA PRO A 198 -5.44 -11.18 -4.46
C PRO A 198 -6.38 -10.42 -5.39
N TRP A 199 -6.89 -11.06 -6.44
CA TRP A 199 -7.85 -10.46 -7.38
C TRP A 199 -9.22 -10.19 -6.73
N GLU A 200 -9.66 -11.00 -5.75
CA GLU A 200 -10.89 -10.75 -4.99
C GLU A 200 -10.76 -9.48 -4.14
N THR A 201 -9.60 -9.34 -3.47
CA THR A 201 -9.30 -8.18 -2.65
C THR A 201 -9.18 -6.92 -3.49
N SER A 202 -8.46 -6.95 -4.63
CA SER A 202 -8.31 -5.78 -5.49
C SER A 202 -9.65 -5.33 -6.07
N GLY A 203 -10.50 -6.26 -6.55
CA GLY A 203 -11.84 -5.94 -7.04
C GLY A 203 -12.74 -5.31 -5.98
N ALA A 204 -12.69 -5.83 -4.73
CA ALA A 204 -13.43 -5.25 -3.62
C ALA A 204 -12.91 -3.85 -3.26
N GLN A 205 -11.60 -3.62 -3.26
CA GLN A 205 -11.01 -2.30 -3.02
C GLN A 205 -11.40 -1.30 -4.12
N MET A 206 -11.45 -1.69 -5.40
CA MET A 206 -11.94 -0.81 -6.47
C MET A 206 -13.37 -0.40 -6.20
N THR A 207 -14.26 -1.35 -5.90
CA THR A 207 -15.66 -1.07 -5.54
C THR A 207 -15.80 -0.14 -4.33
N LEU A 208 -14.94 -0.35 -3.31
CA LEU A 208 -14.90 0.50 -2.12
C LEU A 208 -14.50 1.94 -2.46
N LEU A 209 -13.50 2.12 -3.32
CA LEU A 209 -13.01 3.43 -3.72
C LEU A 209 -14.01 4.19 -4.61
N ASP A 210 -14.78 3.49 -5.43
CA ASP A 210 -15.84 4.09 -6.24
C ASP A 210 -17.02 4.59 -5.40
N ARG A 211 -17.12 4.12 -4.15
CA ARG A 211 -18.14 4.51 -3.15
C ARG A 211 -17.55 5.18 -1.92
N LEU A 212 -16.35 5.74 -2.04
CA LEU A 212 -15.62 6.30 -0.90
C LEU A 212 -16.37 7.46 -0.22
N GLU A 213 -17.20 8.21 -0.95
CA GLU A 213 -18.06 9.28 -0.40
C GLU A 213 -19.15 8.76 0.54
N ASP A 214 -19.57 7.49 0.39
CA ASP A 214 -20.53 6.85 1.29
C ASP A 214 -19.90 6.46 2.64
N ILE A 215 -18.55 6.44 2.71
CA ILE A 215 -17.80 6.05 3.90
C ILE A 215 -17.55 7.27 4.79
N PRO A 216 -17.93 7.22 6.07
CA PRO A 216 -17.68 8.31 7.00
C PRO A 216 -16.21 8.80 6.96
N PRO A 217 -15.96 10.12 6.94
CA PRO A 217 -14.60 10.64 6.83
C PRO A 217 -13.64 10.26 7.97
N ASP A 218 -14.17 9.90 9.13
CA ASP A 218 -13.43 9.47 10.32
C ASP A 218 -13.19 7.96 10.37
N MET A 219 -13.87 7.19 9.52
CA MET A 219 -13.65 5.76 9.36
C MET A 219 -12.43 5.54 8.44
N LEU A 220 -11.25 5.48 9.04
CA LEU A 220 -9.98 5.41 8.30
C LEU A 220 -9.42 4.00 8.21
N PHE A 221 -9.67 3.14 9.19
CA PHE A 221 -9.15 1.78 9.25
C PHE A 221 -10.28 0.76 9.08
N MET A 222 -10.18 -0.05 8.04
CA MET A 222 -11.22 -0.99 7.63
C MET A 222 -10.62 -2.21 6.92
N ASP A 223 -11.42 -3.25 6.74
CA ASP A 223 -11.06 -4.36 5.85
C ASP A 223 -11.33 -4.01 4.37
N TYR A 224 -10.93 -4.90 3.47
CA TYR A 224 -11.10 -4.72 2.02
C TYR A 224 -12.56 -4.66 1.54
N LYS A 225 -13.54 -5.00 2.39
CA LYS A 225 -14.99 -4.88 2.13
C LYS A 225 -15.58 -3.59 2.71
N GLY A 226 -14.79 -2.79 3.42
CA GLY A 226 -15.22 -1.58 4.07
C GLY A 226 -15.80 -1.79 5.47
N VAL A 227 -15.57 -2.95 6.09
CA VAL A 227 -15.97 -3.18 7.48
C VAL A 227 -14.96 -2.49 8.41
N PRO A 228 -15.41 -1.61 9.34
CA PRO A 228 -14.51 -0.92 10.26
C PRO A 228 -13.71 -1.91 11.11
N LEU A 229 -12.44 -1.57 11.34
CA LEU A 229 -11.55 -2.28 12.26
C LEU A 229 -11.20 -1.37 13.44
N ASN A 230 -10.99 -1.98 14.61
CA ASN A 230 -10.49 -1.27 15.79
C ASN A 230 -9.01 -0.92 15.64
N TRP A 231 -8.62 0.19 16.28
CA TRP A 231 -7.22 0.67 16.29
C TRP A 231 -6.32 -0.16 17.18
#